data_cc4b9bfa9a05b560e9eac306f4ad13c2
#
_entry.id   cc4b9bfa9a05b560e9eac306f4ad13c2
#
_cell.length_a   1.000
_cell.length_b   1.000
_cell.length_c   1.000
_cell.angle_alpha   90.00
_cell.angle_beta   90.00
_cell.angle_gamma   90.00
#
_symmetry.space_group_name_H-M   'P 1'
#
loop_
_entity.id
_entity.type
_entity.pdbx_description
1 polymer ?
#
loop_
_entity_poly.entity_id
_entity_poly.type
_entity_poly.pdbx_seq_one_letter_code
_entity_poly.pdbx_strand_id
1 'polypeptide(L)'
;MSKLGRNQKCHCGSGRKFKHCCLGFEMERTAPPEMQRAYAAHLADEAIRRRQQGFGKPIIAVQHGDHQIGAVKNRIMWSKKWRTFPDFLLDYIEDKLTLEWGAQENEKALADRHPIMQWHAAFIEYQKRFKAKAGQINSAPVTGVVVCYLGLAYSLYLMDHNADLQAKMLARLRDPAQFQGAFFEMMIASALIRAGYELLLEDEDSRRQRHCEFAAVKTGSGKRYTVEAKSRAVSGLLGRTDNDGGRDMGLDGLSVVRLPAHESEKRRVEDV
;
A
#
# COMPACT_ATOMS: atom_id res chain seq x y z
N MET A 1 13.24 6.63 42.07
CA MET A 1 12.03 7.16 42.75
C MET A 1 11.73 6.27 43.94
N SER A 2 11.68 6.84 45.17
CA SER A 2 11.36 6.07 46.40
C SER A 2 9.89 5.66 46.39
N LYS A 3 9.62 4.38 46.65
CA LYS A 3 8.25 3.87 46.75
C LYS A 3 7.54 4.50 47.95
N LEU A 4 6.40 5.14 47.71
CA LEU A 4 5.58 5.75 48.75
C LEU A 4 5.05 4.68 49.69
N GLY A 5 5.22 4.87 51.00
CA GLY A 5 4.70 3.91 52.01
C GLY A 5 3.17 3.97 52.11
N ARG A 6 2.52 2.83 52.33
CA ARG A 6 1.03 2.66 52.35
C ARG A 6 0.32 3.67 53.26
N ASN A 7 0.95 4.03 54.40
CA ASN A 7 0.39 4.94 55.36
C ASN A 7 0.75 6.41 55.21
N GLN A 8 1.60 6.74 54.24
CA GLN A 8 1.97 8.13 53.91
C GLN A 8 0.82 8.86 53.23
N LYS A 9 0.83 10.21 53.28
CA LYS A 9 -0.13 11.03 52.54
C LYS A 9 0.04 10.79 51.06
N CYS A 10 -1.07 10.64 50.31
CA CYS A 10 -1.07 10.36 48.90
C CYS A 10 -0.45 11.54 48.12
N HIS A 11 0.37 11.21 47.13
CA HIS A 11 1.03 12.17 46.24
C HIS A 11 0.07 12.93 45.32
N CYS A 12 -1.18 12.46 45.17
CA CYS A 12 -2.20 13.12 44.37
C CYS A 12 -2.78 14.40 45.00
N GLY A 13 -2.34 14.80 46.23
CA GLY A 13 -2.81 15.99 46.90
C GLY A 13 -4.18 15.85 47.60
N SER A 14 -4.81 14.66 47.60
CA SER A 14 -6.13 14.43 48.24
C SER A 14 -6.15 14.50 49.77
N GLY A 15 -4.97 14.59 50.41
CA GLY A 15 -4.83 14.55 51.86
C GLY A 15 -5.08 13.19 52.52
N ARG A 16 -5.56 12.20 51.78
CA ARG A 16 -5.83 10.84 52.25
C ARG A 16 -4.51 10.01 52.29
N LYS A 17 -4.49 8.95 53.11
CA LYS A 17 -3.40 8.00 53.14
C LYS A 17 -3.34 7.25 51.79
N PHE A 18 -2.12 6.98 51.30
CA PHE A 18 -1.89 6.34 49.98
C PHE A 18 -2.69 5.04 49.80
N LYS A 19 -2.81 4.18 50.85
CA LYS A 19 -3.60 2.96 50.84
C LYS A 19 -5.11 3.17 50.63
N HIS A 20 -5.64 4.33 50.97
CA HIS A 20 -7.07 4.70 50.83
C HIS A 20 -7.32 5.65 49.67
N CYS A 21 -6.33 5.84 48.80
CA CYS A 21 -6.42 6.74 47.65
C CYS A 21 -5.83 6.05 46.40
N CYS A 22 -4.63 6.40 46.02
CA CYS A 22 -4.06 5.94 44.75
C CYS A 22 -3.47 4.51 44.77
N LEU A 23 -3.26 3.92 45.97
CA LEU A 23 -2.72 2.54 46.05
C LEU A 23 -3.67 1.52 45.40
N GLY A 24 -4.97 1.64 45.62
CA GLY A 24 -5.97 0.79 44.95
C GLY A 24 -5.98 1.00 43.45
N PHE A 25 -5.87 2.27 43.05
CA PHE A 25 -5.84 2.66 41.63
C PHE A 25 -4.56 2.21 40.92
N GLU A 26 -3.41 2.18 41.60
CA GLU A 26 -2.15 1.68 41.07
C GLU A 26 -2.14 0.13 40.98
N MET A 27 -2.77 -0.56 41.93
CA MET A 27 -2.92 -2.02 41.89
C MET A 27 -3.88 -2.50 40.78
N GLU A 28 -4.94 -1.73 40.50
CA GLU A 28 -5.88 -2.03 39.41
C GLU A 28 -5.30 -1.71 38.02
N ARG A 29 -4.23 -0.90 37.93
CA ARG A 29 -3.56 -0.58 36.66
C ARG A 29 -2.66 -1.69 36.11
N THR A 30 -2.33 -2.67 36.91
CA THR A 30 -1.54 -3.80 36.43
C THR A 30 -2.47 -4.81 35.80
N ALA A 31 -2.50 -4.87 34.46
CA ALA A 31 -3.31 -5.84 33.73
C ALA A 31 -3.01 -7.27 34.23
N PRO A 32 -3.99 -8.14 34.32
CA PRO A 32 -3.78 -9.57 34.67
C PRO A 32 -2.66 -10.18 33.81
N PRO A 33 -1.89 -11.14 34.34
CA PRO A 33 -0.77 -11.75 33.60
C PRO A 33 -1.18 -12.36 32.25
N GLU A 34 -2.42 -12.86 32.15
CA GLU A 34 -2.99 -13.37 30.89
C GLU A 34 -3.18 -12.26 29.85
N MET A 35 -3.69 -11.11 30.27
CA MET A 35 -3.86 -9.95 29.40
C MET A 35 -2.51 -9.38 28.95
N GLN A 36 -1.50 -9.36 29.84
CA GLN A 36 -0.13 -8.94 29.48
C GLN A 36 0.47 -9.89 28.43
N ARG A 37 0.28 -11.21 28.59
CA ARG A 37 0.74 -12.21 27.61
C ARG A 37 0.01 -12.07 26.28
N ALA A 38 -1.30 -11.91 26.31
CA ALA A 38 -2.10 -11.69 25.09
C ALA A 38 -1.67 -10.39 24.34
N TYR A 39 -1.41 -9.33 25.09
CA TYR A 39 -0.92 -8.09 24.51
C TYR A 39 0.50 -8.23 23.92
N ALA A 40 1.41 -8.93 24.61
CA ALA A 40 2.75 -9.21 24.09
C ALA A 40 2.70 -10.07 22.81
N ALA A 41 1.82 -11.08 22.76
CA ALA A 41 1.59 -11.87 21.56
C ALA A 41 1.07 -11.00 20.40
N HIS A 42 0.07 -10.17 20.67
CA HIS A 42 -0.45 -9.22 19.66
C HIS A 42 0.63 -8.27 19.12
N LEU A 43 1.51 -7.74 19.98
CA LEU A 43 2.62 -6.90 19.54
C LEU A 43 3.64 -7.66 18.66
N ALA A 44 3.88 -8.93 18.97
CA ALA A 44 4.76 -9.78 18.16
C ALA A 44 4.15 -10.04 16.77
N ASP A 45 2.86 -10.36 16.71
CA ASP A 45 2.12 -10.55 15.45
C ASP A 45 2.09 -9.28 14.61
N GLU A 46 1.87 -8.13 15.25
CA GLU A 46 1.93 -6.83 14.59
C GLU A 46 3.33 -6.51 14.03
N ALA A 47 4.38 -6.89 14.74
CA ALA A 47 5.75 -6.72 14.23
C ALA A 47 6.01 -7.58 12.99
N ILE A 48 5.53 -8.82 12.96
CA ILE A 48 5.59 -9.71 11.78
C ILE A 48 4.79 -9.12 10.63
N ARG A 49 3.55 -8.71 10.89
CA ARG A 49 2.70 -8.07 9.89
C ARG A 49 3.38 -6.85 9.25
N ARG A 50 3.95 -5.96 10.07
CA ARG A 50 4.63 -4.76 9.56
C ARG A 50 5.86 -5.06 8.71
N ARG A 51 6.59 -6.13 9.02
CA ARG A 51 7.70 -6.59 8.15
C ARG A 51 7.21 -7.07 6.78
N GLN A 52 6.07 -7.75 6.73
CA GLN A 52 5.52 -8.33 5.51
C GLN A 52 4.74 -7.31 4.67
N GLN A 53 3.88 -6.52 5.30
CA GLN A 53 2.90 -5.66 4.64
C GLN A 53 3.26 -4.17 4.69
N GLY A 54 4.23 -3.77 5.53
CA GLY A 54 4.52 -2.37 5.83
C GLY A 54 3.56 -1.78 6.86
N PHE A 55 3.46 -0.44 6.90
CA PHE A 55 2.72 0.32 7.91
C PHE A 55 1.32 0.75 7.44
N GLY A 56 0.88 0.37 6.24
CA GLY A 56 -0.48 0.60 5.79
C GLY A 56 -1.52 -0.13 6.66
N LYS A 57 -2.81 0.10 6.38
CA LYS A 57 -3.89 -0.65 7.02
C LYS A 57 -3.69 -2.15 6.80
N PRO A 58 -3.97 -2.98 7.82
CA PRO A 58 -3.75 -4.43 7.71
C PRO A 58 -4.63 -5.03 6.62
N ILE A 59 -4.06 -6.00 5.90
CA ILE A 59 -4.84 -6.84 5.00
C ILE A 59 -5.76 -7.69 5.87
N ILE A 60 -7.06 -7.59 5.64
CA ILE A 60 -8.06 -8.38 6.33
C ILE A 60 -8.52 -9.45 5.36
N ALA A 61 -8.17 -10.70 5.68
CA ALA A 61 -8.62 -11.88 4.96
C ALA A 61 -9.01 -12.96 5.97
N VAL A 62 -10.22 -13.51 5.84
CA VAL A 62 -10.74 -14.54 6.73
C VAL A 62 -11.44 -15.63 5.92
N GLN A 63 -11.41 -16.85 6.42
CA GLN A 63 -12.21 -17.94 5.88
C GLN A 63 -13.53 -18.04 6.65
N HIS A 64 -14.64 -18.12 5.92
CA HIS A 64 -15.95 -18.36 6.48
C HIS A 64 -16.66 -19.46 5.68
N GLY A 65 -16.84 -20.64 6.28
CA GLY A 65 -17.30 -21.83 5.57
C GLY A 65 -16.35 -22.20 4.43
N ASP A 66 -16.88 -22.31 3.21
CA ASP A 66 -16.12 -22.59 1.98
C ASP A 66 -15.68 -21.33 1.23
N HIS A 67 -15.94 -20.13 1.78
CA HIS A 67 -15.59 -18.86 1.17
C HIS A 67 -14.33 -18.26 1.82
N GLN A 68 -13.47 -17.69 0.98
CA GLN A 68 -12.45 -16.74 1.41
C GLN A 68 -13.03 -15.32 1.28
N ILE A 69 -12.88 -14.52 2.32
CA ILE A 69 -13.38 -13.16 2.41
C ILE A 69 -12.20 -12.22 2.50
N GLY A 70 -12.19 -11.17 1.68
CA GLY A 70 -11.21 -10.10 1.72
C GLY A 70 -11.90 -8.75 1.90
N ALA A 71 -11.30 -7.85 2.70
CA ALA A 71 -11.80 -6.49 2.86
C ALA A 71 -10.98 -5.50 2.04
N VAL A 72 -11.67 -4.60 1.35
CA VAL A 72 -11.09 -3.45 0.65
C VAL A 72 -11.77 -2.19 1.19
N LYS A 73 -11.08 -1.45 2.06
CA LYS A 73 -11.65 -0.31 2.79
C LYS A 73 -12.89 -0.75 3.60
N ASN A 74 -14.08 -0.30 3.21
CA ASN A 74 -15.38 -0.66 3.83
C ASN A 74 -16.21 -1.64 2.98
N ARG A 75 -15.60 -2.24 1.95
CA ARG A 75 -16.25 -3.23 1.10
C ARG A 75 -15.72 -4.61 1.41
N ILE A 76 -16.60 -5.62 1.27
CA ILE A 76 -16.27 -7.02 1.44
C ILE A 76 -16.36 -7.70 0.07
N MET A 77 -15.31 -8.39 -0.31
CA MET A 77 -15.26 -9.27 -1.47
C MET A 77 -15.11 -10.71 -0.99
N TRP A 78 -15.65 -11.67 -1.70
CA TRP A 78 -15.58 -13.08 -1.32
C TRP A 78 -15.62 -13.99 -2.54
N SER A 79 -14.98 -15.17 -2.40
CA SER A 79 -15.00 -16.20 -3.45
C SER A 79 -14.73 -17.59 -2.84
N LYS A 80 -15.33 -18.62 -3.44
CA LYS A 80 -15.00 -20.03 -3.17
C LYS A 80 -13.73 -20.48 -3.91
N LYS A 81 -13.28 -19.71 -4.90
CA LYS A 81 -12.15 -20.06 -5.76
C LYS A 81 -10.81 -19.63 -5.17
N TRP A 82 -10.79 -18.61 -4.33
CA TRP A 82 -9.55 -18.11 -3.73
C TRP A 82 -8.96 -19.13 -2.75
N ARG A 83 -7.67 -19.36 -2.85
CA ARG A 83 -6.87 -20.16 -1.93
C ARG A 83 -5.81 -19.33 -1.23
N THR A 84 -5.36 -18.27 -1.91
CA THR A 84 -4.29 -17.37 -1.46
C THR A 84 -4.69 -15.93 -1.70
N PHE A 85 -3.95 -15.01 -1.08
CA PHE A 85 -4.12 -13.58 -1.35
C PHE A 85 -3.84 -13.18 -2.82
N PRO A 86 -2.84 -13.77 -3.51
CA PRO A 86 -2.72 -13.61 -4.97
C PRO A 86 -3.98 -13.95 -5.76
N ASP A 87 -4.74 -14.99 -5.41
CA ASP A 87 -5.99 -15.30 -6.12
C ASP A 87 -7.01 -14.17 -5.99
N PHE A 88 -7.13 -13.60 -4.79
CA PHE A 88 -7.94 -12.40 -4.57
C PHE A 88 -7.44 -11.22 -5.41
N LEU A 89 -6.13 -10.99 -5.50
CA LEU A 89 -5.57 -9.88 -6.28
C LEU A 89 -5.85 -10.02 -7.77
N LEU A 90 -5.90 -11.24 -8.30
CA LEU A 90 -6.25 -11.49 -9.71
C LEU A 90 -7.70 -11.08 -10.00
N ASP A 91 -8.66 -11.57 -9.21
CA ASP A 91 -10.06 -11.18 -9.37
C ASP A 91 -10.24 -9.66 -9.13
N TYR A 92 -9.47 -9.10 -8.18
CA TYR A 92 -9.53 -7.68 -7.85
C TYR A 92 -9.05 -6.77 -9.00
N ILE A 93 -7.94 -7.10 -9.66
CA ILE A 93 -7.44 -6.29 -10.78
C ILE A 93 -8.38 -6.40 -11.99
N GLU A 94 -8.98 -7.56 -12.23
CA GLU A 94 -9.98 -7.75 -13.30
C GLU A 94 -11.22 -6.89 -13.03
N ASP A 95 -11.72 -6.85 -11.78
CA ASP A 95 -12.84 -5.96 -11.38
C ASP A 95 -12.48 -4.48 -11.64
N LYS A 96 -11.29 -4.04 -11.26
CA LYS A 96 -10.88 -2.63 -11.39
C LYS A 96 -10.63 -2.18 -12.82
N LEU A 97 -10.06 -3.03 -13.64
CA LEU A 97 -9.78 -2.74 -15.05
C LEU A 97 -10.97 -3.00 -15.96
N THR A 98 -12.00 -3.66 -15.47
CA THR A 98 -13.24 -4.12 -16.11
C THR A 98 -13.03 -5.25 -17.13
N LEU A 99 -13.88 -6.26 -17.04
CA LEU A 99 -13.87 -7.39 -17.97
C LEU A 99 -14.09 -6.95 -19.42
N GLU A 100 -14.89 -5.91 -19.63
CA GLU A 100 -15.16 -5.36 -20.95
C GLU A 100 -13.89 -4.80 -21.59
N TRP A 101 -13.11 -3.99 -20.87
CA TRP A 101 -11.84 -3.47 -21.37
C TRP A 101 -10.86 -4.61 -21.67
N GLY A 102 -10.76 -5.61 -20.78
CA GLY A 102 -9.93 -6.79 -20.99
C GLY A 102 -10.31 -7.60 -22.22
N ALA A 103 -11.63 -7.73 -22.49
CA ALA A 103 -12.14 -8.41 -23.68
C ALA A 103 -11.75 -7.66 -24.97
N GLN A 104 -11.95 -6.33 -25.00
CA GLN A 104 -11.55 -5.49 -26.14
C GLN A 104 -10.03 -5.57 -26.43
N GLU A 105 -9.21 -5.57 -25.39
CA GLU A 105 -7.75 -5.74 -25.55
C GLU A 105 -7.39 -7.13 -26.09
N ASN A 106 -8.13 -8.18 -25.71
CA ASN A 106 -7.89 -9.55 -26.18
C ASN A 106 -8.23 -9.79 -27.65
N GLU A 107 -9.03 -8.93 -28.28
CA GLU A 107 -9.29 -8.96 -29.72
C GLU A 107 -8.06 -8.55 -30.56
N LYS A 108 -7.11 -7.81 -29.95
CA LYS A 108 -5.89 -7.37 -30.61
C LYS A 108 -4.85 -8.47 -30.66
N ALA A 109 -3.93 -8.41 -31.63
CA ALA A 109 -2.74 -9.23 -31.61
C ALA A 109 -1.93 -8.98 -30.33
N LEU A 110 -1.27 -10.00 -29.77
CA LEU A 110 -0.60 -9.90 -28.46
C LEU A 110 0.40 -8.73 -28.38
N ALA A 111 1.12 -8.47 -29.46
CA ALA A 111 2.10 -7.37 -29.52
C ALA A 111 1.45 -5.97 -29.48
N ASP A 112 0.18 -5.86 -29.91
CA ASP A 112 -0.56 -4.59 -29.99
C ASP A 112 -1.43 -4.36 -28.76
N ARG A 113 -1.50 -5.31 -27.84
CA ARG A 113 -2.26 -5.18 -26.60
C ARG A 113 -1.62 -4.20 -25.65
N HIS A 114 -2.44 -3.61 -24.81
CA HIS A 114 -1.97 -2.81 -23.68
C HIS A 114 -0.95 -3.58 -22.82
N PRO A 115 0.12 -2.97 -22.29
CA PRO A 115 1.14 -3.64 -21.49
C PRO A 115 0.60 -4.50 -20.36
N ILE A 116 -0.45 -4.07 -19.66
CA ILE A 116 -1.10 -4.85 -18.60
C ILE A 116 -1.62 -6.19 -19.17
N MET A 117 -2.20 -6.19 -20.36
CA MET A 117 -2.75 -7.39 -20.99
C MET A 117 -1.65 -8.30 -21.57
N GLN A 118 -0.53 -7.72 -21.98
CA GLN A 118 0.68 -8.51 -22.31
C GLN A 118 1.23 -9.20 -21.06
N TRP A 119 1.29 -8.48 -19.92
CA TRP A 119 1.70 -9.10 -18.65
C TRP A 119 0.70 -10.16 -18.19
N HIS A 120 -0.60 -9.92 -18.33
CA HIS A 120 -1.63 -10.91 -18.02
C HIS A 120 -1.45 -12.19 -18.86
N ALA A 121 -1.30 -12.07 -20.17
CA ALA A 121 -1.07 -13.23 -21.04
C ALA A 121 0.19 -14.01 -20.64
N ALA A 122 1.30 -13.31 -20.40
CA ALA A 122 2.54 -13.94 -19.93
C ALA A 122 2.40 -14.55 -18.52
N PHE A 123 1.58 -13.96 -17.64
CA PHE A 123 1.26 -14.52 -16.33
C PHE A 123 0.44 -15.80 -16.43
N ILE A 124 -0.51 -15.89 -17.35
CA ILE A 124 -1.26 -17.12 -17.63
C ILE A 124 -0.33 -18.24 -18.09
N GLU A 125 0.62 -17.95 -19.00
CA GLU A 125 1.63 -18.93 -19.44
C GLU A 125 2.55 -19.35 -18.28
N TYR A 126 2.94 -18.41 -17.42
CA TYR A 126 3.68 -18.71 -16.20
C TYR A 126 2.90 -19.67 -15.29
N GLN A 127 1.60 -19.40 -15.04
CA GLN A 127 0.77 -20.29 -14.24
C GLN A 127 0.66 -21.69 -14.83
N LYS A 128 0.45 -21.80 -16.16
CA LYS A 128 0.40 -23.11 -16.85
C LYS A 128 1.69 -23.89 -16.66
N ARG A 129 2.84 -23.22 -16.77
CA ARG A 129 4.16 -23.86 -16.64
C ARG A 129 4.42 -24.43 -15.25
N PHE A 130 3.98 -23.72 -14.19
CA PHE A 130 4.27 -24.10 -12.80
C PHE A 130 3.11 -24.79 -12.08
N LYS A 131 1.99 -25.01 -12.76
CA LYS A 131 0.82 -25.68 -12.20
C LYS A 131 1.08 -27.18 -12.08
N ALA A 132 1.13 -27.71 -10.83
CA ALA A 132 1.24 -29.15 -10.63
C ALA A 132 -0.13 -29.84 -10.70
N LYS A 133 -1.11 -29.38 -9.91
CA LYS A 133 -2.49 -29.84 -9.90
C LYS A 133 -3.46 -28.67 -9.75
N ALA A 134 -4.64 -28.77 -10.37
CA ALA A 134 -5.69 -27.77 -10.17
C ALA A 134 -6.12 -27.72 -8.69
N GLY A 135 -6.24 -26.51 -8.13
CA GLY A 135 -6.69 -26.28 -6.76
C GLY A 135 -5.67 -26.55 -5.68
N GLN A 136 -4.40 -26.86 -6.01
CA GLN A 136 -3.30 -26.93 -5.05
C GLN A 136 -2.47 -25.65 -5.07
N ILE A 137 -1.97 -25.27 -3.89
CA ILE A 137 -1.00 -24.18 -3.74
C ILE A 137 0.37 -24.73 -4.09
N ASN A 138 1.05 -24.07 -5.03
CA ASN A 138 2.39 -24.43 -5.46
C ASN A 138 3.36 -23.27 -5.24
N SER A 139 4.62 -23.60 -4.94
CA SER A 139 5.71 -22.63 -4.95
C SER A 139 6.31 -22.55 -6.33
N ALA A 140 6.60 -21.34 -6.81
CA ALA A 140 7.21 -21.10 -8.09
C ALA A 140 8.15 -19.89 -8.01
N PRO A 141 9.20 -19.80 -8.86
CA PRO A 141 10.12 -18.67 -8.86
C PRO A 141 9.41 -17.36 -9.17
N VAL A 142 9.76 -16.29 -8.46
CA VAL A 142 9.26 -14.95 -8.78
C VAL A 142 9.97 -14.45 -10.04
N THR A 143 9.20 -14.14 -11.08
CA THR A 143 9.69 -13.61 -12.36
C THR A 143 9.26 -12.15 -12.55
N GLY A 144 9.85 -11.44 -13.52
CA GLY A 144 9.48 -10.06 -13.83
C GLY A 144 7.99 -9.90 -14.15
N VAL A 145 7.38 -10.86 -14.84
CA VAL A 145 5.94 -10.88 -15.15
C VAL A 145 5.09 -10.93 -13.88
N VAL A 146 5.46 -11.81 -12.93
CA VAL A 146 4.76 -11.92 -11.63
C VAL A 146 4.86 -10.61 -10.86
N VAL A 147 6.06 -10.01 -10.82
CA VAL A 147 6.29 -8.72 -10.15
C VAL A 147 5.46 -7.61 -10.80
N CYS A 148 5.43 -7.52 -12.13
CA CYS A 148 4.68 -6.47 -12.83
C CYS A 148 3.17 -6.64 -12.63
N TYR A 149 2.62 -7.81 -12.91
CA TYR A 149 1.17 -8.00 -12.91
C TYR A 149 0.58 -8.04 -11.49
N LEU A 150 1.09 -8.91 -10.62
CA LEU A 150 0.64 -8.97 -9.23
C LEU A 150 1.06 -7.73 -8.42
N GLY A 151 2.22 -7.13 -8.75
CA GLY A 151 2.66 -5.88 -8.13
C GLY A 151 1.73 -4.71 -8.45
N LEU A 152 1.22 -4.61 -9.69
CA LEU A 152 0.19 -3.64 -10.06
C LEU A 152 -1.11 -3.92 -9.29
N ALA A 153 -1.58 -5.17 -9.29
CA ALA A 153 -2.80 -5.57 -8.57
C ALA A 153 -2.70 -5.22 -7.07
N TYR A 154 -1.56 -5.49 -6.46
CA TYR A 154 -1.30 -5.15 -5.06
C TYR A 154 -1.25 -3.64 -4.83
N SER A 155 -0.66 -2.88 -5.75
CA SER A 155 -0.61 -1.42 -5.65
C SER A 155 -1.99 -0.78 -5.76
N LEU A 156 -2.83 -1.27 -6.67
CA LEU A 156 -4.23 -0.88 -6.78
C LEU A 156 -5.01 -1.18 -5.50
N TYR A 157 -4.82 -2.40 -4.95
CA TYR A 157 -5.42 -2.79 -3.68
C TYR A 157 -4.99 -1.88 -2.53
N LEU A 158 -3.69 -1.59 -2.40
CA LEU A 158 -3.17 -0.72 -1.33
C LEU A 158 -3.76 0.70 -1.42
N MET A 159 -3.85 1.25 -2.63
CA MET A 159 -4.46 2.57 -2.85
C MET A 159 -5.93 2.56 -2.44
N ASP A 160 -6.72 1.60 -2.93
CA ASP A 160 -8.15 1.52 -2.62
C ASP A 160 -8.41 1.25 -1.13
N HIS A 161 -7.56 0.43 -0.49
CA HIS A 161 -7.70 0.06 0.92
C HIS A 161 -7.31 1.17 1.89
N ASN A 162 -6.30 1.97 1.55
CA ASN A 162 -5.73 2.98 2.45
C ASN A 162 -6.15 4.42 2.13
N ALA A 163 -6.42 4.72 0.87
CA ALA A 163 -6.81 6.04 0.37
C ALA A 163 -8.11 5.94 -0.45
N ASP A 164 -8.21 6.70 -1.52
CA ASP A 164 -9.28 6.62 -2.51
C ASP A 164 -8.68 6.33 -3.89
N LEU A 165 -9.02 5.17 -4.46
CA LEU A 165 -8.63 4.86 -5.82
C LEU A 165 -9.58 5.59 -6.78
N GLN A 166 -9.11 6.69 -7.36
CA GLN A 166 -9.92 7.54 -8.23
C GLN A 166 -10.18 6.89 -9.60
N ALA A 167 -11.38 7.08 -10.13
CA ALA A 167 -11.75 6.61 -11.47
C ALA A 167 -10.80 7.16 -12.56
N LYS A 168 -10.30 8.37 -12.39
CA LYS A 168 -9.33 9.01 -13.28
C LYS A 168 -8.00 8.26 -13.32
N MET A 169 -7.49 7.78 -12.18
CA MET A 169 -6.29 6.96 -12.14
C MET A 169 -6.48 5.65 -12.93
N LEU A 170 -7.63 4.99 -12.75
CA LEU A 170 -7.96 3.79 -13.51
C LEU A 170 -8.10 4.06 -15.01
N ALA A 171 -8.65 5.21 -15.40
CA ALA A 171 -8.74 5.61 -16.81
C ALA A 171 -7.34 5.82 -17.40
N ARG A 172 -6.45 6.53 -16.70
CA ARG A 172 -5.05 6.73 -17.11
C ARG A 172 -4.26 5.42 -17.19
N LEU A 173 -4.50 4.47 -16.28
CA LEU A 173 -3.89 3.15 -16.33
C LEU A 173 -4.34 2.32 -17.53
N ARG A 174 -5.55 2.53 -18.05
CA ARG A 174 -6.07 1.86 -19.26
C ARG A 174 -5.69 2.55 -20.56
N ASP A 175 -5.24 3.78 -20.50
CA ASP A 175 -4.79 4.54 -21.67
C ASP A 175 -3.30 4.26 -21.95
N PRO A 176 -2.94 3.63 -23.09
CA PRO A 176 -1.55 3.32 -23.42
C PRO A 176 -0.62 4.53 -23.39
N ALA A 177 -1.14 5.73 -23.74
CA ALA A 177 -0.34 6.97 -23.78
C ALA A 177 -0.01 7.48 -22.38
N GLN A 178 -0.86 7.21 -21.37
CA GLN A 178 -0.72 7.69 -19.99
C GLN A 178 -0.25 6.60 -19.04
N PHE A 179 -0.29 5.34 -19.46
CA PHE A 179 -0.04 4.17 -18.62
C PHE A 179 1.27 4.26 -17.82
N GLN A 180 2.38 4.60 -18.48
CA GLN A 180 3.69 4.62 -17.82
C GLN A 180 3.74 5.61 -16.65
N GLY A 181 3.20 6.82 -16.84
CA GLY A 181 3.12 7.83 -15.79
C GLY A 181 2.21 7.36 -14.63
N ALA A 182 1.01 6.90 -14.96
CA ALA A 182 0.04 6.43 -13.99
C ALA A 182 0.54 5.21 -13.19
N PHE A 183 1.21 4.27 -13.86
CA PHE A 183 1.83 3.11 -13.21
C PHE A 183 2.93 3.54 -12.23
N PHE A 184 3.82 4.46 -12.63
CA PHE A 184 4.88 4.95 -11.77
C PHE A 184 4.33 5.70 -10.56
N GLU A 185 3.35 6.57 -10.75
CA GLU A 185 2.63 7.29 -9.69
C GLU A 185 1.99 6.33 -8.69
N MET A 186 1.32 5.28 -9.19
CA MET A 186 0.74 4.21 -8.36
C MET A 186 1.80 3.48 -7.53
N MET A 187 2.96 3.18 -8.12
CA MET A 187 4.07 2.53 -7.41
C MET A 187 4.61 3.40 -6.28
N ILE A 188 4.79 4.70 -6.50
CA ILE A 188 5.24 5.67 -5.47
C ILE A 188 4.20 5.77 -4.35
N ALA A 189 2.93 5.91 -4.69
CA ALA A 189 1.83 5.95 -3.73
C ALA A 189 1.82 4.70 -2.83
N SER A 190 1.92 3.52 -3.43
CA SER A 190 2.01 2.24 -2.72
C SER A 190 3.22 2.17 -1.78
N ALA A 191 4.38 2.64 -2.21
CA ALA A 191 5.59 2.66 -1.40
C ALA A 191 5.42 3.57 -0.18
N LEU A 192 4.80 4.75 -0.35
CA LEU A 192 4.51 5.68 0.75
C LEU A 192 3.49 5.12 1.73
N ILE A 193 2.42 4.48 1.26
CA ILE A 193 1.47 3.77 2.13
C ILE A 193 2.20 2.72 2.98
N ARG A 194 3.03 1.89 2.36
CA ARG A 194 3.82 0.87 3.07
C ARG A 194 4.82 1.48 4.05
N ALA A 195 5.33 2.67 3.75
CA ALA A 195 6.19 3.42 4.65
C ALA A 195 5.44 4.14 5.79
N GLY A 196 4.11 4.04 5.87
CA GLY A 196 3.27 4.61 6.92
C GLY A 196 2.94 6.08 6.69
N TYR A 197 2.69 6.44 5.44
CA TYR A 197 2.11 7.73 5.09
C TYR A 197 0.64 7.57 4.75
N GLU A 198 -0.16 8.49 5.22
CA GLU A 198 -1.54 8.71 4.76
C GLU A 198 -1.50 9.58 3.51
N LEU A 199 -2.19 9.15 2.46
CA LEU A 199 -2.24 9.90 1.20
C LEU A 199 -3.50 10.76 1.16
N LEU A 200 -3.31 12.02 0.84
CA LEU A 200 -4.37 12.99 0.57
C LEU A 200 -4.31 13.30 -0.93
N LEU A 201 -5.27 12.76 -1.66
CA LEU A 201 -5.40 13.02 -3.10
C LEU A 201 -5.95 14.43 -3.26
N GLU A 202 -5.30 15.24 -4.07
CA GLU A 202 -5.77 16.60 -4.35
C GLU A 202 -6.88 16.55 -5.41
N ASP A 203 -7.86 17.43 -5.24
CA ASP A 203 -8.93 17.60 -6.22
C ASP A 203 -8.36 18.41 -7.39
N GLU A 204 -8.09 17.74 -8.51
CA GLU A 204 -7.47 18.34 -9.71
C GLU A 204 -8.33 19.42 -10.37
N ASP A 205 -9.60 19.57 -9.96
CA ASP A 205 -10.50 20.61 -10.48
C ASP A 205 -10.21 22.01 -9.91
N SER A 206 -9.36 22.11 -8.89
CA SER A 206 -8.96 23.41 -8.35
C SER A 206 -7.82 24.03 -9.18
N ARG A 207 -8.17 24.75 -10.24
CA ARG A 207 -7.26 25.44 -11.18
C ARG A 207 -6.32 26.50 -10.56
N ARG A 208 -6.22 26.61 -9.25
CA ARG A 208 -5.55 27.76 -8.58
C ARG A 208 -4.20 27.46 -7.93
N GLN A 209 -3.74 26.21 -7.89
CA GLN A 209 -2.45 25.86 -7.28
C GLN A 209 -1.61 24.98 -8.21
N ARG A 210 -0.27 24.97 -8.01
CA ARG A 210 0.62 24.01 -8.68
C ARG A 210 0.12 22.60 -8.34
N HIS A 211 -0.31 21.88 -9.38
CA HIS A 211 -0.82 20.54 -9.23
C HIS A 211 0.29 19.60 -8.78
N CYS A 212 0.11 18.95 -7.64
CA CYS A 212 0.82 17.75 -7.29
C CYS A 212 -0.14 16.56 -7.45
N GLU A 213 0.38 15.36 -7.66
CA GLU A 213 -0.47 14.17 -7.75
C GLU A 213 -1.16 13.87 -6.42
N PHE A 214 -0.45 14.05 -5.30
CA PHE A 214 -1.01 13.89 -3.96
C PHE A 214 -0.09 14.46 -2.88
N ALA A 215 -0.64 14.68 -1.68
CA ALA A 215 0.13 14.94 -0.49
C ALA A 215 0.27 13.66 0.35
N ALA A 216 1.42 13.47 0.98
CA ALA A 216 1.70 12.35 1.87
C ALA A 216 1.97 12.88 3.29
N VAL A 217 1.20 12.41 4.28
CA VAL A 217 1.33 12.79 5.68
C VAL A 217 1.90 11.63 6.48
N LYS A 218 3.03 11.82 7.11
CA LYS A 218 3.68 10.77 7.91
C LYS A 218 2.89 10.51 9.18
N THR A 219 2.37 9.30 9.33
CA THR A 219 1.68 8.85 10.55
C THR A 219 2.60 8.98 11.78
N GLY A 220 2.09 9.57 12.84
CA GLY A 220 2.82 9.77 14.09
C GLY A 220 3.56 11.10 14.20
N SER A 221 4.24 11.60 13.15
CA SER A 221 4.89 12.92 13.18
C SER A 221 4.05 14.05 12.60
N GLY A 222 3.04 13.73 11.79
CA GLY A 222 2.21 14.70 11.08
C GLY A 222 2.94 15.49 9.97
N LYS A 223 4.20 15.16 9.68
CA LYS A 223 4.97 15.83 8.61
C LYS A 223 4.29 15.58 7.27
N ARG A 224 4.00 16.66 6.55
CA ARG A 224 3.34 16.65 5.22
C ARG A 224 4.37 16.89 4.12
N TYR A 225 4.25 16.11 3.06
CA TYR A 225 5.04 16.21 1.85
C TYR A 225 4.12 16.30 0.64
N THR A 226 4.45 17.18 -0.28
CA THR A 226 3.80 17.23 -1.60
C THR A 226 4.57 16.30 -2.54
N VAL A 227 3.88 15.44 -3.24
CA VAL A 227 4.47 14.43 -4.11
C VAL A 227 4.09 14.72 -5.56
N GLU A 228 5.10 14.85 -6.42
CA GLU A 228 4.96 14.90 -7.86
C GLU A 228 5.83 13.78 -8.43
N ALA A 229 5.21 12.79 -9.06
CA ALA A 229 5.90 11.63 -9.63
C ALA A 229 6.15 11.87 -11.14
N LYS A 230 7.40 11.95 -11.55
CA LYS A 230 7.77 12.11 -12.95
C LYS A 230 8.55 10.91 -13.44
N SER A 231 8.04 10.24 -14.46
CA SER A 231 8.76 9.21 -15.19
C SER A 231 9.26 9.79 -16.52
N ARG A 232 10.48 9.44 -16.91
CA ARG A 232 10.91 9.63 -18.30
C ARG A 232 10.45 8.41 -19.10
N ALA A 233 9.84 8.67 -20.27
CA ALA A 233 9.58 7.60 -21.22
C ALA A 233 10.92 7.06 -21.70
N VAL A 234 11.20 5.77 -21.39
CA VAL A 234 12.34 5.06 -21.94
C VAL A 234 11.80 4.18 -23.06
N SER A 235 12.29 4.40 -24.26
CA SER A 235 11.97 3.57 -25.44
C SER A 235 12.08 2.07 -25.09
N GLY A 236 11.05 1.32 -25.39
CA GLY A 236 11.05 -0.15 -25.24
C GLY A 236 10.78 -0.69 -23.84
N LEU A 237 10.80 0.11 -22.76
CA LEU A 237 10.67 -0.42 -21.40
C LEU A 237 9.25 -0.89 -21.03
N LEU A 238 8.23 -0.33 -21.65
CA LEU A 238 6.82 -0.66 -21.39
C LEU A 238 6.04 -0.88 -22.70
N GLY A 239 6.69 -1.50 -23.69
CA GLY A 239 6.06 -1.84 -24.98
C GLY A 239 6.03 -0.73 -25.99
N ARG A 240 6.72 0.41 -25.77
CA ARG A 240 6.93 1.44 -26.80
C ARG A 240 8.13 1.03 -27.66
N THR A 241 7.88 0.73 -28.90
CA THR A 241 8.90 0.61 -29.95
C THR A 241 9.06 1.98 -30.62
N ASP A 242 9.98 2.81 -30.14
CA ASP A 242 10.44 3.93 -30.96
C ASP A 242 11.50 3.38 -31.91
N ASN A 243 11.28 3.58 -33.19
CA ASN A 243 12.16 3.19 -34.29
C ASN A 243 13.46 4.04 -34.35
N ASP A 244 14.05 4.38 -33.23
CA ASP A 244 15.32 5.10 -33.22
C ASP A 244 16.43 4.24 -32.62
N GLY A 245 17.44 4.06 -33.47
CA GLY A 245 18.56 3.15 -33.34
C GLY A 245 19.23 3.08 -31.99
N GLY A 246 19.57 1.86 -31.63
CA GLY A 246 20.14 1.41 -30.37
C GLY A 246 21.13 2.38 -29.72
N ARG A 247 20.78 2.80 -28.53
CA ARG A 247 21.73 3.27 -27.53
C ARG A 247 21.59 2.41 -26.28
N ASP A 248 22.74 1.93 -25.88
CA ASP A 248 23.02 1.12 -24.72
C ASP A 248 22.29 1.65 -23.46
N MET A 249 21.50 0.80 -22.83
CA MET A 249 20.70 1.17 -21.67
C MET A 249 21.56 1.06 -20.41
N GLY A 250 22.26 2.12 -20.06
CA GLY A 250 22.78 2.33 -18.72
C GLY A 250 21.63 2.48 -17.72
N LEU A 251 21.86 2.05 -16.49
CA LEU A 251 20.92 2.08 -15.33
C LEU A 251 20.51 3.50 -14.86
N ASP A 252 20.59 4.50 -15.73
CA ASP A 252 20.42 5.93 -15.40
C ASP A 252 18.94 6.40 -15.37
N GLY A 253 18.00 5.46 -15.44
CA GLY A 253 16.54 5.76 -15.47
C GLY A 253 15.89 5.92 -14.09
N LEU A 254 16.62 6.12 -13.01
CA LEU A 254 16.04 6.41 -11.69
C LEU A 254 15.46 7.83 -11.67
N SER A 255 14.15 7.92 -11.74
CA SER A 255 13.40 9.16 -11.62
C SER A 255 13.53 9.73 -10.20
N VAL A 256 13.98 10.98 -10.12
CA VAL A 256 14.13 11.69 -8.85
C VAL A 256 12.75 12.14 -8.37
N VAL A 257 12.29 11.61 -7.25
CA VAL A 257 11.16 12.17 -6.50
C VAL A 257 11.68 13.40 -5.77
N ARG A 258 11.30 14.60 -6.22
CA ARG A 258 11.59 15.83 -5.47
C ARG A 258 10.50 15.99 -4.40
N LEU A 259 10.91 15.88 -3.15
CA LEU A 259 10.11 16.28 -2.01
C LEU A 259 10.48 17.72 -1.65
N PRO A 260 9.64 18.73 -1.89
CA PRO A 260 9.94 20.09 -1.48
C PRO A 260 10.00 20.16 0.05
N ALA A 261 11.09 20.70 0.58
CA ALA A 261 11.19 21.05 1.97
C ALA A 261 10.15 22.14 2.30
N HIS A 262 9.45 21.98 3.39
CA HIS A 262 8.41 22.93 3.83
C HIS A 262 9.08 24.28 4.16
N GLU A 263 8.56 25.40 3.64
CA GLU A 263 9.06 26.77 3.85
C GLU A 263 9.07 27.24 5.32
N SER A 264 8.60 26.44 6.27
CA SER A 264 8.54 26.79 7.69
C SER A 264 9.88 26.74 8.44
N GLU A 265 10.94 26.18 7.86
CA GLU A 265 12.26 26.16 8.51
C GLU A 265 13.16 27.37 8.19
N LYS A 266 12.80 28.20 7.20
CA LYS A 266 13.60 29.39 6.85
C LYS A 266 13.40 30.61 7.74
N ARG A 267 12.43 30.61 8.67
CA ARG A 267 12.15 31.77 9.53
C ARG A 267 12.75 31.69 10.94
N ARG A 268 13.59 30.70 11.26
CA ARG A 268 14.15 30.51 12.62
C ARG A 268 15.65 30.69 12.75
N VAL A 269 16.34 31.19 11.73
CA VAL A 269 17.81 31.37 11.76
C VAL A 269 18.23 32.85 11.66
N GLU A 270 17.31 33.80 11.56
CA GLU A 270 17.67 35.22 11.45
C GLU A 270 17.40 36.09 12.69
N ASP A 271 16.97 35.49 13.82
CA ASP A 271 16.83 36.24 15.09
C ASP A 271 17.57 35.52 16.24
N VAL A 272 18.90 35.53 16.26
CA VAL A 272 19.77 35.49 17.44
C VAL A 272 21.07 36.24 17.13
#